data_b4da13210828ae85b717832006cc8f5c
#
_entry.id   b4da13210828ae85b717832006cc8f5c
#
_cell.length_a   1.000
_cell.length_b   1.000
_cell.length_c   1.000
_cell.angle_alpha   90.00
_cell.angle_beta   90.00
_cell.angle_gamma   90.00
#
_symmetry.space_group_name_H-M   'P 1'
#
loop_
_entity.id
_entity.type
_entity.pdbx_description
1 polymer ?
#
loop_
_entity_poly.entity_id
_entity_poly.type
_entity_poly.pdbx_seq_one_letter_code
_entity_poly.pdbx_strand_id
1 'polypeptide(L)'
;MAAREPIFNVPRSVAGVAAVLILVQIVRGLLPDELDLTLLLALAFIPARYSGAALELPGGYLTAVTSFVTYMVVHAGWVHLLVNLAWMLAFGSAVARRVGSRKFLIFSVLCGIAGALTHLAFHYGDMAPV
;
A
#
# COMPACT_ATOMS: atom_id res chain seq x y z
N MET A 1 -35.74 17.86 13.89
CA MET A 1 -35.54 16.71 12.97
C MET A 1 -34.06 16.40 12.95
N ALA A 2 -33.62 15.29 13.54
CA ALA A 2 -32.22 14.85 13.42
C ALA A 2 -31.99 14.43 11.96
N ALA A 3 -31.07 15.10 11.27
CA ALA A 3 -30.64 14.68 9.94
C ALA A 3 -30.10 13.23 10.02
N ARG A 4 -30.72 12.32 9.26
CA ARG A 4 -30.19 10.96 9.15
C ARG A 4 -28.79 11.04 8.53
N GLU A 5 -27.78 10.81 9.32
CA GLU A 5 -26.43 10.65 8.76
C GLU A 5 -26.42 9.41 7.86
N PRO A 6 -25.92 9.51 6.62
CA PRO A 6 -25.83 8.34 5.74
C PRO A 6 -24.90 7.30 6.36
N ILE A 7 -25.33 6.05 6.38
CA ILE A 7 -24.58 4.90 6.93
C ILE A 7 -23.18 4.77 6.30
N PHE A 8 -23.04 5.24 5.05
CA PHE A 8 -21.78 5.28 4.30
C PHE A 8 -21.36 6.74 4.04
N ASN A 9 -20.84 7.40 5.04
CA ASN A 9 -20.22 8.71 4.89
C ASN A 9 -18.69 8.55 4.78
N VAL A 10 -18.22 8.04 3.63
CA VAL A 10 -16.79 7.82 3.39
C VAL A 10 -16.12 9.13 2.98
N PRO A 11 -15.09 9.61 3.70
CA PRO A 11 -14.34 10.80 3.32
C PRO A 11 -13.71 10.66 1.92
N ARG A 12 -13.65 11.76 1.17
CA ARG A 12 -13.10 11.76 -0.20
C ARG A 12 -11.66 11.22 -0.26
N SER A 13 -10.84 11.46 0.74
CA SER A 13 -9.48 10.93 0.82
C SER A 13 -9.46 9.40 0.92
N VAL A 14 -10.33 8.82 1.75
CA VAL A 14 -10.44 7.36 1.91
C VAL A 14 -10.98 6.73 0.62
N ALA A 15 -12.03 7.31 0.03
CA ALA A 15 -12.57 6.86 -1.24
C ALA A 15 -11.53 6.95 -2.38
N GLY A 16 -10.74 8.02 -2.42
CA GLY A 16 -9.66 8.19 -3.39
C GLY A 16 -8.56 7.15 -3.25
N VAL A 17 -8.11 6.88 -2.02
CA VAL A 17 -7.13 5.80 -1.77
C VAL A 17 -7.72 4.45 -2.17
N ALA A 18 -8.95 4.14 -1.78
CA ALA A 18 -9.62 2.89 -2.17
C ALA A 18 -9.67 2.72 -3.69
N ALA A 19 -10.04 3.78 -4.42
CA ALA A 19 -10.08 3.77 -5.88
C ALA A 19 -8.70 3.49 -6.51
N VAL A 20 -7.63 4.09 -5.97
CA VAL A 20 -6.26 3.83 -6.43
C VAL A 20 -5.87 2.38 -6.20
N LEU A 21 -6.12 1.83 -5.02
CA LEU A 21 -5.80 0.43 -4.70
C LEU A 21 -6.54 -0.56 -5.62
N ILE A 22 -7.82 -0.32 -5.85
CA ILE A 22 -8.64 -1.14 -6.77
C ILE A 22 -8.12 -1.03 -8.21
N LEU A 23 -7.82 0.19 -8.66
CA LEU A 23 -7.29 0.42 -10.01
C LEU A 23 -5.97 -0.30 -10.23
N VAL A 24 -5.03 -0.20 -9.28
CA VAL A 24 -3.74 -0.91 -9.34
C VAL A 24 -3.97 -2.43 -9.44
N GLN A 25 -4.87 -2.98 -8.63
CA GLN A 25 -5.16 -4.42 -8.67
C GLN A 25 -5.81 -4.86 -10.00
N ILE A 26 -6.72 -4.04 -10.56
CA ILE A 26 -7.31 -4.31 -11.87
C ILE A 26 -6.24 -4.27 -12.97
N VAL A 27 -5.41 -3.22 -12.99
CA VAL A 27 -4.35 -3.08 -13.99
C VAL A 27 -3.40 -4.27 -13.93
N ARG A 28 -2.95 -4.67 -12.74
CA ARG A 28 -2.10 -5.84 -12.55
C ARG A 28 -2.76 -7.12 -13.07
N GLY A 29 -4.03 -7.33 -12.79
CA GLY A 29 -4.78 -8.49 -13.27
C GLY A 29 -5.00 -8.54 -14.78
N LEU A 30 -4.75 -7.45 -15.52
CA LEU A 30 -4.83 -7.37 -16.97
C LEU A 30 -3.46 -7.52 -17.67
N LEU A 31 -2.37 -7.47 -16.90
CA LEU A 31 -1.01 -7.61 -17.44
C LEU A 31 -0.68 -9.10 -17.69
N PRO A 32 0.18 -9.39 -18.68
CA PRO A 32 0.85 -10.69 -18.78
C PRO A 32 1.65 -10.98 -17.49
N ASP A 33 1.73 -12.25 -17.09
CA ASP A 33 2.35 -12.70 -15.84
C ASP A 33 3.77 -12.14 -15.62
N GLU A 34 4.58 -12.10 -16.67
CA GLU A 34 5.95 -11.57 -16.61
C GLU A 34 6.00 -10.07 -16.28
N LEU A 35 5.07 -9.29 -16.84
CA LEU A 35 4.97 -7.86 -16.59
C LEU A 35 4.37 -7.59 -15.21
N ASP A 36 3.37 -8.36 -14.79
CA ASP A 36 2.83 -8.25 -13.42
C ASP A 36 3.89 -8.57 -12.37
N LEU A 37 4.65 -9.65 -12.57
CA LEU A 37 5.75 -10.00 -11.66
C LEU A 37 6.81 -8.89 -11.61
N THR A 38 7.21 -8.35 -12.77
CA THR A 38 8.19 -7.26 -12.84
C THR A 38 7.69 -6.02 -12.11
N LEU A 39 6.42 -5.65 -12.31
CA LEU A 39 5.79 -4.53 -11.63
C LEU A 39 5.69 -4.77 -10.12
N LEU A 40 5.27 -5.97 -9.72
CA LEU A 40 5.21 -6.36 -8.31
C LEU A 40 6.57 -6.23 -7.65
N LEU A 41 7.61 -6.82 -8.23
CA LEU A 41 8.97 -6.75 -7.69
C LEU A 41 9.55 -5.33 -7.67
N ALA A 42 9.14 -4.47 -8.61
CA ALA A 42 9.56 -3.06 -8.62
C ALA A 42 8.91 -2.26 -7.50
N LEU A 43 7.62 -2.49 -7.20
CA LEU A 43 6.84 -1.69 -6.26
C LEU A 43 6.84 -2.25 -4.84
N ALA A 44 6.97 -3.58 -4.67
CA ALA A 44 6.97 -4.24 -3.37
C ALA A 44 8.22 -3.89 -2.55
N PHE A 45 8.05 -3.91 -1.24
CA PHE A 45 9.16 -3.77 -0.31
C PHE A 45 9.79 -5.15 -0.07
N ILE A 46 11.08 -5.30 -0.43
CA ILE A 46 11.82 -6.55 -0.32
C ILE A 46 13.07 -6.30 0.54
N PRO A 47 13.14 -6.81 1.79
CA PRO A 47 14.26 -6.55 2.70
C PRO A 47 15.63 -6.93 2.14
N ALA A 48 15.73 -8.02 1.37
CA ALA A 48 16.96 -8.46 0.75
C ALA A 48 17.60 -7.42 -0.20
N ARG A 49 16.79 -6.49 -0.75
CA ARG A 49 17.29 -5.37 -1.58
C ARG A 49 18.31 -4.49 -0.84
N TYR A 50 18.25 -4.48 0.49
CA TYR A 50 19.12 -3.64 1.36
C TYR A 50 20.22 -4.43 2.05
N SER A 51 20.32 -5.73 1.84
CA SER A 51 21.30 -6.61 2.50
C SER A 51 22.68 -6.62 1.86
N GLY A 52 22.88 -5.88 0.74
CA GLY A 52 24.12 -5.92 -0.03
C GLY A 52 24.25 -7.16 -0.90
N ALA A 53 23.25 -8.04 -0.94
CA ALA A 53 23.23 -9.15 -1.90
C ALA A 53 23.15 -8.60 -3.33
N ALA A 54 23.88 -9.24 -4.25
CA ALA A 54 23.83 -8.88 -5.68
C ALA A 54 22.50 -9.38 -6.30
N LEU A 55 21.39 -8.69 -5.96
CA LEU A 55 20.07 -9.01 -6.46
C LEU A 55 19.74 -8.08 -7.64
N GLU A 56 19.52 -8.67 -8.80
CA GLU A 56 19.01 -7.97 -9.97
C GLU A 56 17.49 -7.78 -9.86
N LEU A 57 17.06 -6.89 -8.95
CA LEU A 57 15.65 -6.52 -8.84
C LEU A 57 15.32 -5.36 -9.77
N PRO A 58 14.10 -5.34 -10.38
CA PRO A 58 13.70 -4.29 -11.31
C PRO A 58 13.81 -2.89 -10.70
N GLY A 59 14.24 -1.90 -11.49
CA GLY A 59 14.24 -0.48 -11.16
C GLY A 59 15.40 0.02 -10.30
N GLY A 60 16.31 -0.85 -9.87
CA GLY A 60 17.57 -0.46 -9.20
C GLY A 60 17.37 0.44 -7.98
N TYR A 61 18.21 1.48 -7.85
CA TYR A 61 18.17 2.39 -6.70
C TYR A 61 16.87 3.17 -6.56
N LEU A 62 16.24 3.54 -7.67
CA LEU A 62 14.98 4.28 -7.62
C LEU A 62 13.90 3.50 -6.89
N THR A 63 13.71 2.23 -7.25
CA THR A 63 12.72 1.37 -6.60
C THR A 63 13.13 0.99 -5.17
N ALA A 64 14.41 0.93 -4.86
CA ALA A 64 14.86 0.77 -3.49
C ALA A 64 14.36 1.90 -2.58
N VAL A 65 14.42 3.14 -3.05
CA VAL A 65 13.94 4.30 -2.27
C VAL A 65 12.41 4.39 -2.27
N THR A 66 11.77 4.24 -3.43
CA THR A 66 10.33 4.43 -3.56
C THR A 66 9.51 3.30 -2.94
N SER A 67 10.07 2.08 -2.83
CA SER A 67 9.36 0.91 -2.28
C SER A 67 8.91 1.07 -0.83
N PHE A 68 9.52 1.97 -0.05
CA PHE A 68 9.03 2.32 1.30
C PHE A 68 7.60 2.90 1.30
N VAL A 69 7.13 3.36 0.15
CA VAL A 69 5.79 3.92 -0.02
C VAL A 69 4.98 3.11 -1.02
N THR A 70 5.58 2.71 -2.15
CA THR A 70 4.85 2.06 -3.24
C THR A 70 4.32 0.68 -2.88
N TYR A 71 4.95 -0.04 -1.93
CA TYR A 71 4.44 -1.33 -1.47
C TYR A 71 3.02 -1.26 -0.89
N MET A 72 2.62 -0.09 -0.38
CA MET A 72 1.29 0.14 0.18
C MET A 72 0.17 0.02 -0.86
N VAL A 73 0.49 0.15 -2.15
CA VAL A 73 -0.51 0.12 -3.23
C VAL A 73 -0.59 -1.23 -3.94
N VAL A 74 0.36 -2.14 -3.70
CA VAL A 74 0.34 -3.49 -4.28
C VAL A 74 -0.15 -4.52 -3.27
N HIS A 75 -0.93 -5.48 -3.73
CA HIS A 75 -1.52 -6.51 -2.88
C HIS A 75 -1.29 -7.88 -3.52
N ALA A 76 -1.09 -8.91 -2.71
CA ALA A 76 -0.86 -10.29 -3.17
C ALA A 76 -2.04 -10.88 -3.96
N GLY A 77 -3.24 -10.31 -3.79
CA GLY A 77 -4.44 -10.75 -4.50
C GLY A 77 -5.69 -10.05 -3.98
N TRP A 78 -6.83 -10.40 -4.60
CA TRP A 78 -8.11 -9.76 -4.31
C TRP A 78 -8.57 -9.91 -2.86
N VAL A 79 -8.36 -11.06 -2.24
CA VAL A 79 -8.77 -11.28 -0.83
C VAL A 79 -8.00 -10.35 0.09
N HIS A 80 -6.68 -10.23 -0.09
CA HIS A 80 -5.85 -9.32 0.69
C HIS A 80 -6.29 -7.86 0.50
N LEU A 81 -6.51 -7.44 -0.74
CA LEU A 81 -7.03 -6.10 -1.04
C LEU A 81 -8.38 -5.84 -0.35
N LEU A 82 -9.35 -6.76 -0.46
CA LEU A 82 -10.68 -6.58 0.10
C LEU A 82 -10.67 -6.47 1.62
N VAL A 83 -9.84 -7.25 2.31
CA VAL A 83 -9.65 -7.16 3.76
C VAL A 83 -9.06 -5.78 4.13
N ASN A 84 -8.02 -5.33 3.43
CA ASN A 84 -7.42 -4.02 3.67
C ASN A 84 -8.39 -2.87 3.38
N LEU A 85 -9.20 -2.97 2.33
CA LEU A 85 -10.26 -2.00 2.03
C LEU A 85 -11.32 -1.96 3.13
N ALA A 86 -11.76 -3.11 3.65
CA ALA A 86 -12.72 -3.18 4.75
C ALA A 86 -12.19 -2.46 6.00
N TRP A 87 -10.95 -2.74 6.41
CA TRP A 87 -10.30 -2.05 7.52
C TRP A 87 -10.14 -0.54 7.26
N MET A 88 -9.71 -0.17 6.06
CA MET A 88 -9.54 1.24 5.70
C MET A 88 -10.87 1.99 5.66
N LEU A 89 -11.93 1.38 5.14
CA LEU A 89 -13.26 1.99 5.13
C LEU A 89 -13.80 2.18 6.55
N ALA A 90 -13.61 1.20 7.43
CA ALA A 90 -14.07 1.27 8.81
C ALA A 90 -13.26 2.28 9.64
N PHE A 91 -11.95 2.03 9.77
CA PHE A 91 -11.08 2.80 10.67
C PHE A 91 -10.49 4.04 10.01
N GLY A 92 -10.06 3.94 8.76
CA GLY A 92 -9.52 5.07 8.00
C GLY A 92 -10.55 6.19 7.84
N SER A 93 -11.83 5.85 7.63
CA SER A 93 -12.91 6.85 7.58
C SER A 93 -13.10 7.56 8.91
N ALA A 94 -13.01 6.85 10.02
CA ALA A 94 -13.11 7.45 11.36
C ALA A 94 -11.94 8.41 11.62
N VAL A 95 -10.72 7.98 11.31
CA VAL A 95 -9.52 8.82 11.45
C VAL A 95 -9.60 10.04 10.53
N ALA A 96 -9.92 9.85 9.23
CA ALA A 96 -9.99 10.94 8.26
C ALA A 96 -11.03 12.00 8.64
N ARG A 97 -12.17 11.60 9.21
CA ARG A 97 -13.18 12.53 9.74
C ARG A 97 -12.64 13.33 10.93
N ARG A 98 -11.84 12.69 11.80
CA ARG A 98 -11.30 13.33 13.01
C ARG A 98 -10.19 14.32 12.71
N VAL A 99 -9.22 13.95 11.86
CA VAL A 99 -8.01 14.73 11.62
C VAL A 99 -8.02 15.55 10.32
N GLY A 100 -8.98 15.26 9.44
CA GLY A 100 -9.07 15.85 8.09
C GLY A 100 -8.26 15.07 7.04
N SER A 101 -8.65 15.20 5.78
CA SER A 101 -8.12 14.40 4.65
C SER A 101 -6.60 14.52 4.48
N ARG A 102 -6.04 15.74 4.55
CA ARG A 102 -4.61 15.95 4.38
C ARG A 102 -3.78 15.25 5.47
N LYS A 103 -4.17 15.42 6.73
CA LYS A 103 -3.46 14.79 7.85
C LYS A 103 -3.61 13.28 7.82
N PHE A 104 -4.77 12.77 7.41
CA PHE A 104 -4.99 11.35 7.23
C PHE A 104 -4.02 10.75 6.20
N LEU A 105 -3.87 11.37 5.02
CA LEU A 105 -2.95 10.89 3.99
C LEU A 105 -1.49 10.92 4.45
N ILE A 106 -1.05 12.02 5.08
CA ILE A 106 0.30 12.12 5.64
C ILE A 106 0.54 11.03 6.70
N PHE A 107 -0.41 10.87 7.62
CA PHE A 107 -0.34 9.84 8.67
C PHE A 107 -0.25 8.44 8.07
N SER A 108 -1.06 8.12 7.04
CA SER A 108 -1.04 6.83 6.37
C SER A 108 0.33 6.53 5.74
N VAL A 109 0.92 7.51 5.05
CA VAL A 109 2.26 7.36 4.45
C VAL A 109 3.32 7.17 5.54
N LEU A 110 3.29 7.95 6.63
CA LEU A 110 4.23 7.81 7.73
C LEU A 110 4.12 6.43 8.40
N CYS A 111 2.90 5.94 8.62
CA CYS A 111 2.68 4.59 9.15
C CYS A 111 3.22 3.51 8.20
N GLY A 112 3.03 3.68 6.89
CA GLY A 112 3.59 2.78 5.88
C GLY A 112 5.11 2.74 5.94
N ILE A 113 5.77 3.90 5.93
CA ILE A 113 7.24 3.98 6.04
C ILE A 113 7.73 3.34 7.35
N ALA A 114 7.07 3.62 8.47
CA ALA A 114 7.42 3.01 9.76
C ALA A 114 7.24 1.49 9.73
N GLY A 115 6.18 0.99 9.10
CA GLY A 115 5.95 -0.45 8.90
C GLY A 115 7.06 -1.11 8.07
N ALA A 116 7.46 -0.50 6.96
CA ALA A 116 8.55 -0.98 6.12
C ALA A 116 9.90 -1.00 6.87
N LEU A 117 10.21 0.06 7.63
CA LEU A 117 11.43 0.13 8.45
C LEU A 117 11.43 -0.95 9.54
N THR A 118 10.31 -1.14 10.22
CA THR A 118 10.16 -2.19 11.24
C THR A 118 10.34 -3.58 10.61
N HIS A 119 9.68 -3.81 9.47
CA HIS A 119 9.84 -5.08 8.76
C HIS A 119 11.28 -5.32 8.33
N LEU A 120 11.98 -4.30 7.80
CA LEU A 120 13.40 -4.39 7.47
C LEU A 120 14.26 -4.77 8.68
N ALA A 121 13.99 -4.18 9.84
CA ALA A 121 14.77 -4.42 11.06
C ALA A 121 14.66 -5.87 11.56
N PHE A 122 13.48 -6.49 11.41
CA PHE A 122 13.23 -7.86 11.89
C PHE A 122 13.43 -8.95 10.82
N HIS A 123 13.42 -8.58 9.54
CA HIS A 123 13.48 -9.51 8.40
C HIS A 123 14.62 -9.14 7.42
N TYR A 124 15.72 -8.61 7.96
CA TYR A 124 16.86 -8.20 7.15
C TYR A 124 17.40 -9.36 6.28
N GLY A 125 17.45 -9.12 4.97
CA GLY A 125 17.89 -10.15 4.01
C GLY A 125 16.79 -11.12 3.55
N ASP A 126 15.56 -11.00 4.05
CA ASP A 126 14.45 -11.82 3.57
C ASP A 126 14.07 -11.45 2.12
N MET A 127 13.84 -12.48 1.31
CA MET A 127 13.44 -12.34 -0.09
C MET A 127 11.94 -12.18 -0.28
N ALA A 128 11.15 -12.45 0.75
CA ALA A 128 9.70 -12.33 0.67
C ALA A 128 9.27 -10.87 0.50
N PRO A 129 8.47 -10.53 -0.53
CA PRO A 129 7.91 -9.20 -0.70
C PRO A 129 6.80 -8.94 0.33
N VAL A 130 6.73 -7.71 0.81
CA VAL A 130 5.64 -7.18 1.66
C VAL A 130 4.77 -6.26 0.84
#